data_4fa1fae1bd13a5f53f07da85b40beaba
#
_entry.id   4fa1fae1bd13a5f53f07da85b40beaba
#
_cell.length_a   1.000
_cell.length_b   1.000
_cell.length_c   1.000
_cell.angle_alpha   90.00
_cell.angle_beta   90.00
_cell.angle_gamma   90.00
#
_symmetry.space_group_name_H-M   'P 1'
#
loop_
_entity.id
_entity.type
_entity.pdbx_description
1 polymer ?
#
loop_
_entity_poly.entity_id
_entity_poly.type
_entity_poly.pdbx_seq_one_letter_code
_entity_poly.pdbx_strand_id
1 'polypeptide(L)'
;MAKLVFRENAMQRLEKGQDGPVGRYLIRQGRLIEAAARRQVGVRTGALRASIHLRHYADPRGQYVRIGSDLSYARLHHEGSKPHLIVPKQKGGLLKFQTKGQTVFTHMVRHPGTRPNRYLTDNMRRIIR
;
A
#
# COMPACT_ATOMS: atom_id res chain seq x y z
N MET A 1 -46.16 -25.78 -6.36
CA MET A 1 -45.40 -24.75 -7.12
C MET A 1 -44.37 -24.10 -6.21
N ALA A 2 -43.12 -24.15 -6.53
CA ALA A 2 -42.09 -23.52 -5.71
C ALA A 2 -42.06 -21.99 -5.97
N LYS A 3 -42.12 -21.19 -4.91
CA LYS A 3 -42.07 -19.73 -4.98
C LYS A 3 -40.69 -19.28 -4.48
N LEU A 4 -39.93 -18.61 -5.34
CA LEU A 4 -38.68 -17.99 -4.97
C LEU A 4 -38.98 -16.60 -4.37
N VAL A 5 -38.67 -16.39 -3.10
CA VAL A 5 -38.84 -15.09 -2.43
C VAL A 5 -37.46 -14.49 -2.16
N PHE A 6 -37.13 -13.41 -2.83
CA PHE A 6 -35.98 -12.62 -2.50
C PHE A 6 -36.29 -11.71 -1.32
N ARG A 7 -35.55 -11.89 -0.23
CA ARG A 7 -35.61 -10.98 0.91
C ARG A 7 -34.55 -9.89 0.70
N GLU A 8 -34.99 -8.66 0.50
CA GLU A 8 -34.08 -7.51 0.29
C GLU A 8 -33.00 -7.39 1.38
N ASN A 9 -33.37 -7.64 2.65
CA ASN A 9 -32.41 -7.62 3.76
C ASN A 9 -31.33 -8.72 3.64
N ALA A 10 -31.65 -9.88 3.07
CA ALA A 10 -30.69 -10.96 2.86
C ALA A 10 -29.75 -10.63 1.71
N MET A 11 -30.27 -10.05 0.62
CA MET A 11 -29.46 -9.56 -0.49
C MET A 11 -28.52 -8.44 -0.06
N GLN A 12 -29.01 -7.48 0.73
CA GLN A 12 -28.16 -6.40 1.26
C GLN A 12 -27.03 -6.93 2.18
N ARG A 13 -27.28 -7.96 2.97
CA ARG A 13 -26.22 -8.61 3.77
C ARG A 13 -25.21 -9.33 2.89
N LEU A 14 -25.63 -9.97 1.81
CA LEU A 14 -24.74 -10.60 0.84
C LEU A 14 -23.88 -9.57 0.10
N GLU A 15 -24.49 -8.45 -0.28
CA GLU A 15 -23.85 -7.43 -1.10
C GLU A 15 -23.02 -6.43 -0.28
N LYS A 16 -23.37 -6.16 0.97
CA LYS A 16 -22.77 -5.07 1.77
C LYS A 16 -22.17 -5.50 3.10
N GLY A 17 -22.52 -6.69 3.58
CA GLY A 17 -22.05 -7.19 4.89
C GLY A 17 -20.61 -7.68 4.86
N GLN A 18 -19.78 -7.20 5.78
CA GLN A 18 -18.41 -7.69 5.97
C GLN A 18 -18.37 -9.19 6.26
N ASP A 19 -19.36 -9.68 7.01
CA ASP A 19 -19.48 -11.09 7.42
C ASP A 19 -20.24 -11.94 6.38
N GLY A 20 -20.75 -11.31 5.31
CA GLY A 20 -21.39 -12.00 4.20
C GLY A 20 -20.37 -12.75 3.31
N PRO A 21 -20.84 -13.61 2.40
CA PRO A 21 -19.96 -14.41 1.55
C PRO A 21 -19.00 -13.57 0.72
N VAL A 22 -19.50 -12.46 0.15
CA VAL A 22 -18.69 -11.54 -0.68
C VAL A 22 -17.64 -10.82 0.17
N GLY A 23 -18.04 -10.27 1.33
CA GLY A 23 -17.13 -9.58 2.25
C GLY A 23 -16.02 -10.51 2.74
N ARG A 24 -16.37 -11.73 3.17
CA ARG A 24 -15.38 -12.74 3.59
C ARG A 24 -14.41 -13.13 2.47
N TYR A 25 -14.91 -13.29 1.26
CA TYR A 25 -14.07 -13.56 0.09
C TYR A 25 -13.06 -12.42 -0.17
N LEU A 26 -13.54 -11.18 -0.23
CA LEU A 26 -12.70 -9.99 -0.45
C LEU A 26 -11.63 -9.84 0.64
N ILE A 27 -12.02 -9.99 1.90
CA ILE A 27 -11.10 -9.90 3.03
C ILE A 27 -10.05 -11.02 2.96
N ARG A 28 -10.46 -12.24 2.65
CA ARG A 28 -9.53 -13.37 2.49
C ARG A 28 -8.50 -13.12 1.40
N GLN A 29 -8.93 -12.70 0.21
CA GLN A 29 -8.02 -12.35 -0.88
C GLN A 29 -7.12 -11.17 -0.51
N GLY A 30 -7.70 -10.14 0.10
CA GLY A 30 -6.96 -8.97 0.56
C GLY A 30 -5.89 -9.31 1.61
N ARG A 31 -6.15 -10.23 2.52
CA ARG A 31 -5.15 -10.70 3.51
C ARG A 31 -3.99 -11.43 2.86
N LEU A 32 -4.23 -12.20 1.81
CA LEU A 32 -3.14 -12.84 1.03
C LEU A 32 -2.26 -11.79 0.35
N ILE A 33 -2.86 -10.75 -0.22
CA ILE A 33 -2.13 -9.64 -0.85
C ILE A 33 -1.35 -8.86 0.20
N GLU A 34 -1.96 -8.52 1.33
CA GLU A 34 -1.33 -7.82 2.45
C GLU A 34 -0.08 -8.58 2.95
N ALA A 35 -0.21 -9.88 3.18
CA ALA A 35 0.89 -10.72 3.63
C ALA A 35 2.02 -10.81 2.58
N ALA A 36 1.67 -10.93 1.30
CA ALA A 36 2.64 -10.96 0.21
C ALA A 36 3.35 -9.61 0.04
N ALA A 37 2.62 -8.50 0.14
CA ALA A 37 3.17 -7.16 0.10
C ALA A 37 4.16 -6.90 1.25
N ARG A 38 3.83 -7.32 2.46
CA ARG A 38 4.73 -7.23 3.63
C ARG A 38 6.01 -8.04 3.46
N ARG A 39 5.98 -9.15 2.72
CA ARG A 39 7.20 -9.93 2.41
C ARG A 39 8.06 -9.26 1.35
N GLN A 40 7.45 -8.64 0.36
CA GLN A 40 8.16 -8.01 -0.77
C GLN A 40 8.70 -6.63 -0.45
N VAL A 41 8.03 -5.88 0.41
CA VAL A 41 8.44 -4.50 0.73
C VAL A 41 9.83 -4.48 1.36
N GLY A 42 10.68 -3.55 0.90
CA GLY A 42 12.01 -3.35 1.46
C GLY A 42 11.97 -2.91 2.92
N VAL A 43 12.87 -3.43 3.74
CA VAL A 43 12.93 -3.15 5.17
C VAL A 43 14.20 -2.40 5.51
N ARG A 44 14.05 -1.15 5.95
CA ARG A 44 15.11 -0.37 6.58
C ARG A 44 14.89 -0.27 8.09
N THR A 45 13.74 0.27 8.50
CA THR A 45 13.32 0.38 9.91
C THR A 45 12.16 -0.53 10.26
N GLY A 46 11.50 -1.09 9.24
CA GLY A 46 10.27 -1.87 9.38
C GLY A 46 8.99 -1.04 9.45
N ALA A 47 9.06 0.28 9.52
CA ALA A 47 7.90 1.15 9.64
C ALA A 47 6.92 1.00 8.45
N LEU A 48 7.43 1.00 7.21
CA LEU A 48 6.60 0.82 6.02
C LEU A 48 5.93 -0.57 6.02
N ARG A 49 6.69 -1.62 6.32
CA ARG A 49 6.17 -2.98 6.41
C ARG A 49 5.06 -3.10 7.46
N ALA A 50 5.25 -2.51 8.64
CA ALA A 50 4.27 -2.52 9.72
C ALA A 50 3.02 -1.68 9.40
N SER A 51 3.15 -0.63 8.60
CA SER A 51 2.06 0.28 8.23
C SER A 51 1.11 -0.27 7.15
N ILE A 52 1.50 -1.33 6.43
CA ILE A 52 0.63 -1.93 5.42
C ILE A 52 -0.56 -2.58 6.11
N HIS A 53 -1.75 -2.15 5.75
CA HIS A 53 -3.01 -2.64 6.32
C HIS A 53 -4.10 -2.78 5.26
N LEU A 54 -5.10 -3.57 5.61
CA LEU A 54 -6.31 -3.80 4.82
C LEU A 54 -7.49 -3.14 5.51
N ARG A 55 -8.33 -2.46 4.73
CA ARG A 55 -9.64 -1.94 5.18
C ARG A 55 -10.73 -2.38 4.22
N HIS A 56 -11.85 -2.83 4.78
CA HIS A 56 -13.06 -3.18 4.03
C HIS A 56 -14.00 -1.98 3.96
N TYR A 57 -14.60 -1.78 2.80
CA TYR A 57 -15.58 -0.73 2.54
C TYR A 57 -16.79 -1.30 1.80
N ALA A 58 -17.93 -0.69 2.01
CA ALA A 58 -19.13 -0.94 1.24
C ALA A 58 -19.77 0.39 0.84
N ASP A 59 -20.16 0.52 -0.41
CA ASP A 59 -20.84 1.67 -0.96
C ASP A 59 -22.02 1.22 -1.85
N PRO A 60 -22.84 2.14 -2.43
CA PRO A 60 -23.94 1.75 -3.32
C PRO A 60 -23.52 0.95 -4.55
N ARG A 61 -22.25 0.98 -4.95
CA ARG A 61 -21.72 0.22 -6.09
C ARG A 61 -21.30 -1.19 -5.71
N GLY A 62 -21.13 -1.48 -4.41
CA GLY A 62 -20.74 -2.79 -3.91
C GLY A 62 -19.70 -2.74 -2.80
N GLN A 63 -19.06 -3.88 -2.57
CA GLN A 63 -18.00 -4.03 -1.57
C GLN A 63 -16.63 -4.01 -2.22
N TYR A 64 -15.66 -3.43 -1.50
CA TYR A 64 -14.25 -3.47 -1.90
C TYR A 64 -13.34 -3.43 -0.68
N VAL A 65 -12.11 -3.86 -0.88
CA VAL A 65 -11.04 -3.73 0.11
C VAL A 65 -9.95 -2.81 -0.41
N ARG A 66 -9.39 -1.99 0.47
CA ARG A 66 -8.19 -1.20 0.20
C ARG A 66 -7.03 -1.76 1.00
N ILE A 67 -5.90 -1.89 0.34
CA ILE A 67 -4.65 -2.36 0.95
C ILE A 67 -3.59 -1.31 0.65
N GLY A 68 -2.89 -0.86 1.67
CA GLY A 68 -1.88 0.16 1.51
C GLY A 68 -1.29 0.64 2.82
N SER A 69 -0.60 1.75 2.75
CA SER A 69 0.05 2.42 3.88
C SER A 69 -0.31 3.89 3.90
N ASP A 70 -0.51 4.44 5.09
CA ASP A 70 -0.76 5.88 5.29
C ASP A 70 0.55 6.70 5.37
N LEU A 71 1.71 6.05 5.24
CA LEU A 71 3.00 6.75 5.26
C LEU A 71 3.24 7.53 3.97
N SER A 72 3.64 8.78 4.10
CA SER A 72 3.84 9.71 2.98
C SER A 72 4.83 9.22 1.93
N TYR A 73 5.84 8.47 2.33
CA TYR A 73 6.86 7.93 1.43
C TYR A 73 6.51 6.55 0.82
N ALA A 74 5.40 5.93 1.24
CA ALA A 74 4.98 4.61 0.74
C ALA A 74 4.80 4.61 -0.79
N ARG A 75 4.24 5.67 -1.35
CA ARG A 75 4.08 5.85 -2.79
C ARG A 75 5.42 5.90 -3.51
N LEU A 76 6.38 6.66 -3.00
CA LEU A 76 7.72 6.76 -3.61
C LEU A 76 8.45 5.42 -3.59
N HIS A 77 8.27 4.64 -2.54
CA HIS A 77 8.84 3.30 -2.47
C HIS A 77 8.21 2.34 -3.49
N HIS A 78 6.89 2.42 -3.67
CA HIS A 78 6.14 1.59 -4.60
C HIS A 78 6.41 1.94 -6.07
N GLU A 79 6.34 3.23 -6.41
CA GLU A 79 6.46 3.72 -7.79
C GLU A 79 7.90 4.09 -8.17
N GLY A 80 8.78 4.20 -7.19
CA GLY A 80 10.13 4.75 -7.37
C GLY A 80 10.14 6.27 -7.47
N SER A 81 11.31 6.84 -7.59
CA SER A 81 11.49 8.27 -7.80
C SER A 81 12.47 8.55 -8.94
N LYS A 82 12.21 9.62 -9.68
CA LYS A 82 13.13 10.10 -10.72
C LYS A 82 14.38 10.72 -10.09
N PRO A 83 15.49 10.82 -10.84
CA PRO A 83 16.65 11.60 -10.40
C PRO A 83 16.23 13.04 -10.05
N HIS A 84 16.72 13.52 -8.91
CA HIS A 84 16.37 14.86 -8.40
C HIS A 84 17.51 15.44 -7.55
N LEU A 85 17.43 16.75 -7.33
CA LEU A 85 18.35 17.45 -6.46
C LEU A 85 17.77 17.55 -5.05
N ILE A 86 18.58 17.24 -4.06
CA ILE A 86 18.25 17.42 -2.66
C ILE A 86 19.01 18.65 -2.16
N VAL A 87 18.27 19.62 -1.64
CA VAL A 87 18.82 20.85 -1.07
C VAL A 87 18.36 21.01 0.36
N PRO A 88 19.11 21.70 1.23
CA PRO A 88 18.67 22.00 2.60
C PRO A 88 17.39 22.82 2.61
N LYS A 89 16.52 22.58 3.59
CA LYS A 89 15.28 23.36 3.78
C LYS A 89 15.57 24.83 4.13
N GLN A 90 16.67 25.06 4.85
CA GLN A 90 17.09 26.41 5.24
C GLN A 90 18.09 26.97 4.23
N LYS A 91 17.91 28.20 3.82
CA LYS A 91 18.82 28.92 2.92
C LYS A 91 20.22 29.01 3.59
N GLY A 92 21.26 28.56 2.86
CA GLY A 92 22.63 28.50 3.40
C GLY A 92 22.93 27.31 4.32
N GLY A 93 21.94 26.41 4.53
CA GLY A 93 22.15 25.20 5.32
C GLY A 93 23.03 24.15 4.65
N LEU A 94 23.44 23.15 5.42
CA LEU A 94 24.21 22.00 4.94
C LEU A 94 23.41 20.72 5.12
N LEU A 95 23.49 19.85 4.11
CA LEU A 95 23.04 18.47 4.21
C LEU A 95 24.14 17.64 4.87
N LYS A 96 23.74 16.82 5.83
CA LYS A 96 24.61 15.85 6.50
C LYS A 96 24.14 14.44 6.18
N PHE A 97 25.01 13.62 5.62
CA PHE A 97 24.72 12.20 5.38
C PHE A 97 26.00 11.36 5.50
N GLN A 98 25.82 10.06 5.65
CA GLN A 98 26.91 9.10 5.71
C GLN A 98 27.03 8.34 4.39
N THR A 99 28.24 8.24 3.87
CA THR A 99 28.56 7.40 2.72
C THR A 99 29.89 6.69 2.96
N LYS A 100 29.94 5.40 2.69
CA LYS A 100 31.14 4.57 2.87
C LYS A 100 31.83 4.75 4.25
N GLY A 101 31.04 4.91 5.31
CA GLY A 101 31.55 5.09 6.67
C GLY A 101 32.03 6.52 7.00
N GLN A 102 31.97 7.45 6.06
CA GLN A 102 32.36 8.85 6.27
C GLN A 102 31.12 9.76 6.31
N THR A 103 31.17 10.77 7.18
CA THR A 103 30.16 11.83 7.25
C THR A 103 30.50 12.92 6.24
N VAL A 104 29.59 13.21 5.32
CA VAL A 104 29.73 14.24 4.29
C VAL A 104 28.79 15.39 4.56
N PHE A 105 29.29 16.61 4.38
CA PHE A 105 28.52 17.85 4.43
C PHE A 105 28.53 18.51 3.06
N THR A 106 27.36 18.88 2.54
CA THR A 106 27.26 19.56 1.23
C THR A 106 26.00 20.43 1.19
N HIS A 107 26.03 21.43 0.32
CA HIS A 107 24.87 22.28 0.04
C HIS A 107 23.84 21.64 -0.91
N MET A 108 24.24 20.62 -1.64
CA MET A 108 23.38 19.98 -2.63
C MET A 108 23.85 18.55 -2.92
N VAL A 109 22.89 17.65 -3.10
CA VAL A 109 23.14 16.27 -3.53
C VAL A 109 22.27 15.95 -4.74
N ARG A 110 22.89 15.41 -5.78
CA ARG A 110 22.15 14.81 -6.89
C ARG A 110 21.79 13.37 -6.53
N HIS A 111 20.53 13.13 -6.25
CA HIS A 111 20.01 11.79 -5.97
C HIS A 111 19.66 11.09 -7.30
N PRO A 112 20.14 9.88 -7.57
CA PRO A 112 19.91 9.18 -8.84
C PRO A 112 18.46 8.66 -9.01
N GLY A 113 17.63 8.84 -8.01
CA GLY A 113 16.29 8.26 -7.95
C GLY A 113 16.30 6.90 -7.30
N THR A 114 15.11 6.32 -7.14
CA THR A 114 14.88 5.01 -6.52
C THR A 114 14.17 4.10 -7.50
N ARG A 115 14.59 2.86 -7.61
CA ARG A 115 13.90 1.86 -8.42
C ARG A 115 12.54 1.55 -7.80
N PRO A 116 11.46 1.39 -8.62
CA PRO A 116 10.16 1.02 -8.13
C PRO A 116 10.16 -0.39 -7.52
N ASN A 117 9.48 -0.54 -6.39
CA ASN A 117 9.14 -1.82 -5.79
C ASN A 117 7.62 -1.91 -5.67
N ARG A 118 6.98 -2.49 -6.67
CA ARG A 118 5.52 -2.54 -6.80
C ARG A 118 4.87 -3.63 -5.92
N TYR A 119 5.20 -3.63 -4.64
CA TYR A 119 4.80 -4.64 -3.67
C TYR A 119 3.28 -4.83 -3.53
N LEU A 120 2.47 -3.83 -3.84
CA LEU A 120 1.00 -3.95 -3.83
C LEU A 120 0.48 -4.49 -5.17
N THR A 121 0.76 -3.81 -6.27
CA THR A 121 0.18 -4.13 -7.58
C THR A 121 0.68 -5.45 -8.16
N ASP A 122 1.93 -5.82 -7.96
CA ASP A 122 2.48 -7.10 -8.43
C ASP A 122 1.81 -8.27 -7.72
N ASN A 123 1.62 -8.18 -6.40
CA ASN A 123 0.95 -9.20 -5.63
C ASN A 123 -0.56 -9.27 -5.91
N MET A 124 -1.19 -8.11 -6.15
CA MET A 124 -2.58 -8.05 -6.55
C MET A 124 -2.81 -8.79 -7.88
N ARG A 125 -2.00 -8.53 -8.91
CA ARG A 125 -2.07 -9.21 -10.21
C ARG A 125 -1.81 -10.71 -10.12
N ARG A 126 -0.96 -11.14 -9.20
CA ARG A 126 -0.61 -12.55 -9.00
C ARG A 126 -1.70 -13.33 -8.29
N ILE A 127 -2.37 -12.72 -7.32
CA ILE A 127 -3.35 -13.39 -6.44
C ILE A 127 -4.77 -13.32 -7.02
N ILE A 128 -5.13 -12.19 -7.62
CA ILE A 128 -6.44 -12.02 -8.28
C ILE A 128 -6.28 -12.38 -9.77
N ARG A 129 -6.34 -13.66 -10.06
CA ARG A 129 -6.40 -14.20 -11.42
C ARG A 129 -7.74 -14.86 -11.66
#